data_63b29ef7a361d495f74f2c487d1a0d15
#
_entry.id   63b29ef7a361d495f74f2c487d1a0d15
#
_cell.length_a   1.000
_cell.length_b   1.000
_cell.length_c   1.000
_cell.angle_alpha   90.00
_cell.angle_beta   90.00
_cell.angle_gamma   90.00
#
_symmetry.space_group_name_H-M   'P 1'
#
loop_
_entity.id
_entity.type
_entity.pdbx_description
1 polymer ?
#
loop_
_entity_poly.entity_id
_entity_poly.type
_entity_poly.pdbx_seq_one_letter_code
_entity_poly.pdbx_strand_id
1 'polypeptide(L)'
;MMRCNTKIRGLQLLFALLLLWQGTAAWATDPQAAMQETVENVLEILTDPALADEAHWQERRERITQEVARRFNFTKMAQSALARAWHDRSAAEKEEFVALFKELLKDAYVDRLKTYSDGNYEVVFDKVLVRGTRAVVSSIVIQKEQEISAAYKMYQEGDDWFVYDVVVEGVSLVSNYRSQFGSIIQKDGYAELVRRLEKKIAEPRNAENLNGELS
;
A
#
# COMPACT_ATOMS: atom_id res chain seq x y z
N MET A 1 57.34 -46.62 35.57
CA MET A 1 57.86 -45.71 34.53
C MET A 1 56.67 -44.99 33.98
N MET A 2 56.48 -43.72 34.38
CA MET A 2 55.35 -42.82 33.99
C MET A 2 55.64 -42.23 32.61
N ARG A 3 54.68 -42.18 31.73
CA ARG A 3 54.67 -41.20 30.63
C ARG A 3 53.23 -40.63 30.45
N CYS A 4 53.24 -39.39 30.71
CA CYS A 4 52.19 -38.40 30.70
C CYS A 4 51.53 -38.27 29.28
N ASN A 5 50.18 -38.28 29.19
CA ASN A 5 49.49 -38.05 27.97
C ASN A 5 48.61 -36.77 28.12
N THR A 6 49.28 -35.63 27.88
CA THR A 6 48.69 -34.28 28.02
C THR A 6 48.63 -33.55 26.68
N LYS A 7 47.95 -34.08 25.67
CA LYS A 7 47.83 -33.36 24.35
C LYS A 7 46.47 -33.44 23.63
N ILE A 8 45.37 -33.78 24.29
CA ILE A 8 44.06 -33.88 23.59
C ILE A 8 43.02 -32.87 24.09
N ARG A 9 43.34 -31.96 25.00
CA ARG A 9 42.34 -31.00 25.53
C ARG A 9 42.24 -29.68 24.78
N GLY A 10 43.15 -29.36 23.84
CA GLY A 10 43.18 -28.09 23.09
C GLY A 10 42.32 -28.06 21.80
N LEU A 11 41.97 -29.21 21.25
CA LEU A 11 41.30 -29.26 19.94
C LEU A 11 39.75 -29.28 20.01
N GLN A 12 39.20 -29.60 21.18
CA GLN A 12 37.72 -29.63 21.34
C GLN A 12 37.09 -28.26 21.63
N LEU A 13 37.85 -27.27 22.08
CA LEU A 13 37.37 -25.92 22.35
C LEU A 13 37.27 -25.02 21.10
N LEU A 14 37.98 -25.34 20.02
CA LEU A 14 37.92 -24.58 18.76
C LEU A 14 36.72 -24.97 17.87
N PHE A 15 36.13 -26.15 18.07
CA PHE A 15 34.98 -26.61 17.28
C PHE A 15 33.64 -26.11 17.85
N ALA A 16 33.59 -25.69 19.12
CA ALA A 16 32.36 -25.16 19.76
C ALA A 16 32.10 -23.68 19.45
N LEU A 17 33.08 -22.93 18.95
CA LEU A 17 32.90 -21.50 18.60
C LEU A 17 32.42 -21.24 17.19
N LEU A 18 32.40 -22.26 16.33
CA LEU A 18 31.98 -22.15 14.92
C LEU A 18 30.45 -22.40 14.67
N LEU A 19 29.74 -22.80 15.72
CA LEU A 19 28.31 -23.14 15.61
C LEU A 19 27.34 -22.00 16.01
N LEU A 20 27.83 -20.82 16.39
CA LEU A 20 26.97 -19.70 16.83
C LEU A 20 26.71 -18.63 15.76
N TRP A 21 27.15 -18.81 14.53
CA TRP A 21 26.84 -17.92 13.43
C TRP A 21 25.83 -18.56 12.46
N GLN A 22 24.79 -19.15 13.00
CA GLN A 22 23.57 -19.33 12.23
C GLN A 22 22.85 -17.96 12.26
N GLY A 23 23.32 -17.04 11.40
CA GLY A 23 22.54 -15.89 11.07
C GLY A 23 21.17 -16.39 10.64
N THR A 24 20.13 -16.05 11.39
CA THR A 24 18.76 -16.18 10.92
C THR A 24 18.70 -15.39 9.62
N ALA A 25 18.74 -16.07 8.48
CA ALA A 25 18.33 -15.47 7.23
C ALA A 25 16.92 -14.95 7.50
N ALA A 26 16.77 -13.65 7.72
CA ALA A 26 15.49 -13.01 7.72
C ALA A 26 14.94 -13.28 6.31
N TRP A 27 13.96 -14.19 6.22
CA TRP A 27 13.29 -14.46 4.96
C TRP A 27 12.47 -13.22 4.68
N ALA A 28 12.81 -12.53 3.58
CA ALA A 28 12.00 -11.41 3.12
C ALA A 28 10.54 -11.88 3.05
N THR A 29 9.63 -11.08 3.59
CA THR A 29 8.19 -11.38 3.60
C THR A 29 7.74 -11.67 2.17
N ASP A 30 6.89 -12.66 1.96
CA ASP A 30 6.28 -12.92 0.66
C ASP A 30 5.34 -11.76 0.28
N PRO A 31 5.47 -11.15 -0.91
CA PRO A 31 4.63 -10.02 -1.29
C PRO A 31 3.13 -10.36 -1.34
N GLN A 32 2.76 -11.60 -1.66
CA GLN A 32 1.37 -12.03 -1.59
C GLN A 32 0.88 -12.09 -0.15
N ALA A 33 1.64 -12.72 0.74
CA ALA A 33 1.27 -12.82 2.14
C ALA A 33 1.13 -11.43 2.78
N ALA A 34 2.06 -10.50 2.46
CA ALA A 34 2.00 -9.11 2.93
C ALA A 34 0.76 -8.36 2.43
N MET A 35 0.35 -8.58 1.19
CA MET A 35 -0.86 -7.95 0.65
C MET A 35 -2.13 -8.60 1.18
N GLN A 36 -2.13 -9.93 1.31
CA GLN A 36 -3.24 -10.70 1.84
C GLN A 36 -3.56 -10.31 3.28
N GLU A 37 -2.54 -10.20 4.14
CA GLU A 37 -2.69 -9.70 5.52
C GLU A 37 -3.37 -8.32 5.55
N THR A 38 -2.93 -7.40 4.68
CA THR A 38 -3.52 -6.05 4.63
C THR A 38 -4.98 -6.08 4.17
N VAL A 39 -5.31 -6.91 3.19
CA VAL A 39 -6.70 -7.08 2.72
C VAL A 39 -7.57 -7.70 3.81
N GLU A 40 -7.10 -8.76 4.47
CA GLU A 40 -7.82 -9.42 5.57
C GLU A 40 -8.10 -8.44 6.71
N ASN A 41 -7.10 -7.65 7.14
CA ASN A 41 -7.28 -6.65 8.19
C ASN A 41 -8.30 -5.56 7.78
N VAL A 42 -8.25 -5.08 6.54
CA VAL A 42 -9.24 -4.12 6.03
C VAL A 42 -10.65 -4.71 6.02
N LEU A 43 -10.79 -5.96 5.62
CA LEU A 43 -12.08 -6.66 5.59
C LEU A 43 -12.62 -6.93 6.99
N GLU A 44 -11.76 -7.28 7.95
CA GLU A 44 -12.12 -7.43 9.35
C GLU A 44 -12.67 -6.12 9.92
N ILE A 45 -11.99 -4.99 9.69
CA ILE A 45 -12.49 -3.67 10.11
C ILE A 45 -13.82 -3.33 9.42
N LEU A 46 -13.94 -3.66 8.15
CA LEU A 46 -15.11 -3.32 7.34
C LEU A 46 -16.37 -4.08 7.79
N THR A 47 -16.20 -5.31 8.24
CA THR A 47 -17.30 -6.22 8.67
C THR A 47 -17.46 -6.30 10.19
N ASP A 48 -16.71 -5.51 10.97
CA ASP A 48 -16.81 -5.50 12.44
C ASP A 48 -18.22 -5.12 12.88
N PRO A 49 -18.94 -6.04 13.58
CA PRO A 49 -20.29 -5.78 14.05
C PRO A 49 -20.37 -4.60 15.03
N ALA A 50 -19.30 -4.34 15.80
CA ALA A 50 -19.24 -3.22 16.74
C ALA A 50 -19.22 -1.86 16.04
N LEU A 51 -18.84 -1.82 14.76
CA LEU A 51 -18.76 -0.64 13.91
C LEU A 51 -19.83 -0.66 12.80
N ALA A 52 -20.84 -1.53 12.86
CA ALA A 52 -21.80 -1.74 11.77
C ALA A 52 -22.71 -0.52 11.52
N ASP A 53 -23.02 0.24 12.57
CA ASP A 53 -23.91 1.39 12.48
C ASP A 53 -23.31 2.53 11.66
N GLU A 54 -24.16 3.27 10.95
CA GLU A 54 -23.80 4.45 10.18
C GLU A 54 -23.06 5.51 11.00
N ALA A 55 -23.41 5.65 12.29
CA ALA A 55 -22.76 6.55 13.21
C ALA A 55 -21.26 6.26 13.41
N HIS A 56 -20.85 4.99 13.23
CA HIS A 56 -19.47 4.53 13.36
C HIS A 56 -18.69 4.53 12.02
N TRP A 57 -19.32 4.99 10.92
CA TRP A 57 -18.66 4.97 9.60
C TRP A 57 -17.36 5.78 9.58
N GLN A 58 -17.32 6.92 10.25
CA GLN A 58 -16.09 7.75 10.30
C GLN A 58 -14.96 7.03 11.04
N GLU A 59 -15.25 6.36 12.14
CA GLU A 59 -14.27 5.56 12.88
C GLU A 59 -13.76 4.38 12.03
N ARG A 60 -14.68 3.65 11.40
CA ARG A 60 -14.35 2.54 10.50
C ARG A 60 -13.46 3.00 9.34
N ARG A 61 -13.82 4.10 8.70
CA ARG A 61 -13.09 4.75 7.63
C ARG A 61 -11.66 5.14 8.05
N GLU A 62 -11.51 5.68 9.24
CA GLU A 62 -10.19 6.06 9.77
C GLU A 62 -9.33 4.82 10.03
N ARG A 63 -9.89 3.77 10.65
CA ARG A 63 -9.18 2.51 10.89
C ARG A 63 -8.73 1.85 9.58
N ILE A 64 -9.58 1.80 8.56
CA ILE A 64 -9.22 1.31 7.22
C ILE A 64 -8.09 2.14 6.63
N THR A 65 -8.17 3.47 6.73
CA THR A 65 -7.14 4.38 6.21
C THR A 65 -5.78 4.15 6.89
N GLN A 66 -5.77 3.91 8.20
CA GLN A 66 -4.56 3.60 8.96
C GLN A 66 -3.96 2.25 8.54
N GLU A 67 -4.80 1.23 8.34
CA GLU A 67 -4.34 -0.09 7.90
C GLU A 67 -3.75 -0.04 6.49
N VAL A 68 -4.42 0.62 5.56
CA VAL A 68 -3.90 0.85 4.21
C VAL A 68 -2.58 1.62 4.25
N ALA A 69 -2.44 2.63 5.14
CA ALA A 69 -1.23 3.45 5.24
C ALA A 69 0.00 2.67 5.74
N ARG A 70 -0.16 1.50 6.35
CA ARG A 70 0.96 0.63 6.73
C ARG A 70 1.61 -0.05 5.53
N ARG A 71 0.80 -0.39 4.52
CA ARG A 71 1.23 -1.12 3.32
C ARG A 71 1.49 -0.22 2.10
N PHE A 72 0.80 0.91 2.00
CA PHE A 72 0.86 1.79 0.83
C PHE A 72 1.83 2.96 1.06
N ASN A 73 2.84 3.07 0.20
CA ASN A 73 3.76 4.20 0.26
C ASN A 73 3.19 5.39 -0.53
N PHE A 74 2.38 6.21 0.15
CA PHE A 74 1.75 7.39 -0.46
C PHE A 74 2.77 8.41 -0.98
N THR A 75 3.95 8.51 -0.37
CA THR A 75 5.04 9.37 -0.88
C THR A 75 5.52 8.92 -2.25
N LYS A 76 5.77 7.61 -2.44
CA LYS A 76 6.15 7.07 -3.76
C LYS A 76 5.02 7.16 -4.78
N MET A 77 3.77 6.98 -4.35
CA MET A 77 2.59 7.17 -5.21
C MET A 77 2.48 8.63 -5.67
N ALA A 78 2.57 9.58 -4.76
CA ALA A 78 2.52 11.03 -5.03
C ALA A 78 3.68 11.48 -5.93
N GLN A 79 4.91 11.05 -5.61
CA GLN A 79 6.07 11.29 -6.46
C GLN A 79 5.86 10.79 -7.89
N SER A 80 5.29 9.60 -8.03
CA SER A 80 5.02 9.00 -9.34
C SER A 80 3.88 9.71 -10.07
N ALA A 81 2.89 10.23 -9.35
CA ALA A 81 1.78 10.99 -9.93
C ALA A 81 2.20 12.39 -10.40
N LEU A 82 3.07 13.10 -9.65
CA LEU A 82 3.63 14.38 -10.10
C LEU A 82 4.71 14.23 -11.17
N ALA A 83 5.37 13.07 -11.26
CA ALA A 83 6.43 12.80 -12.23
C ALA A 83 7.54 13.88 -12.23
N ARG A 84 7.76 14.56 -13.35
CA ARG A 84 8.80 15.60 -13.45
C ARG A 84 8.57 16.77 -12.49
N ALA A 85 7.33 17.19 -12.32
CA ALA A 85 6.97 18.31 -11.46
C ALA A 85 7.38 18.10 -9.99
N TRP A 86 7.55 16.84 -9.53
CA TRP A 86 8.03 16.51 -8.20
C TRP A 86 9.43 17.08 -7.90
N HIS A 87 10.32 17.08 -8.90
CA HIS A 87 11.71 17.52 -8.72
C HIS A 87 11.82 19.04 -8.48
N ASP A 88 10.86 19.79 -9.00
CA ASP A 88 10.80 21.24 -8.88
C ASP A 88 10.12 21.73 -7.59
N ARG A 89 9.67 20.79 -6.72
CA ARG A 89 8.96 21.12 -5.48
C ARG A 89 9.93 21.20 -4.30
N SER A 90 9.70 22.18 -3.42
CA SER A 90 10.33 22.24 -2.11
C SER A 90 9.93 21.05 -1.22
N ALA A 91 10.62 20.87 -0.10
CA ALA A 91 10.27 19.82 0.87
C ALA A 91 8.85 20.03 1.42
N ALA A 92 8.48 21.27 1.74
CA ALA A 92 7.14 21.61 2.26
C ALA A 92 6.03 21.34 1.23
N GLU A 93 6.22 21.74 -0.04
CA GLU A 93 5.27 21.45 -1.11
C GLU A 93 5.10 19.95 -1.36
N LYS A 94 6.17 19.16 -1.22
CA LYS A 94 6.11 17.71 -1.33
C LYS A 94 5.28 17.08 -0.21
N GLU A 95 5.51 17.54 1.01
CA GLU A 95 4.78 17.07 2.20
C GLU A 95 3.29 17.40 2.10
N GLU A 96 2.96 18.65 1.76
CA GLU A 96 1.60 19.11 1.50
C GLU A 96 0.92 18.29 0.40
N PHE A 97 1.58 18.10 -0.74
CA PHE A 97 1.03 17.34 -1.83
C PHE A 97 0.77 15.87 -1.47
N VAL A 98 1.68 15.22 -0.74
CA VAL A 98 1.48 13.85 -0.25
C VAL A 98 0.24 13.76 0.63
N ALA A 99 0.04 14.73 1.52
CA ALA A 99 -1.13 14.79 2.40
C ALA A 99 -2.43 14.96 1.58
N LEU A 100 -2.48 15.91 0.65
CA LEU A 100 -3.61 16.13 -0.24
C LEU A 100 -3.92 14.92 -1.12
N PHE A 101 -2.89 14.30 -1.69
CA PHE A 101 -3.07 13.12 -2.53
C PHE A 101 -3.58 11.91 -1.74
N LYS A 102 -3.10 11.73 -0.50
CA LYS A 102 -3.63 10.69 0.40
C LYS A 102 -5.11 10.92 0.70
N GLU A 103 -5.51 12.14 1.03
CA GLU A 103 -6.93 12.47 1.28
C GLU A 103 -7.80 12.27 0.04
N LEU A 104 -7.32 12.69 -1.14
CA LEU A 104 -8.01 12.45 -2.40
C LEU A 104 -8.25 10.96 -2.65
N LEU A 105 -7.23 10.12 -2.43
CA LEU A 105 -7.36 8.66 -2.60
C LEU A 105 -8.29 8.04 -1.54
N LYS A 106 -8.22 8.50 -0.30
CA LYS A 106 -9.12 8.08 0.77
C LYS A 106 -10.58 8.36 0.37
N ASP A 107 -10.85 9.58 -0.07
CA ASP A 107 -12.20 9.99 -0.47
C ASP A 107 -12.72 9.23 -1.70
N ALA A 108 -11.86 8.98 -2.68
CA ALA A 108 -12.25 8.31 -3.91
C ALA A 108 -12.47 6.80 -3.75
N TYR A 109 -11.77 6.15 -2.82
CA TYR A 109 -11.71 4.69 -2.79
C TYR A 109 -12.18 4.07 -1.47
N VAL A 110 -11.90 4.66 -0.29
CA VAL A 110 -12.32 4.07 0.99
C VAL A 110 -13.84 4.09 1.12
N ASP A 111 -14.50 5.15 0.69
CA ASP A 111 -15.96 5.24 0.76
C ASP A 111 -16.66 4.20 -0.13
N ARG A 112 -16.03 3.75 -1.20
CA ARG A 112 -16.54 2.64 -2.03
C ARG A 112 -16.51 1.29 -1.29
N LEU A 113 -15.59 1.10 -0.36
CA LEU A 113 -15.54 -0.12 0.43
C LEU A 113 -16.79 -0.33 1.29
N LYS A 114 -17.55 0.74 1.57
CA LYS A 114 -18.82 0.65 2.28
C LYS A 114 -19.81 -0.34 1.61
N THR A 115 -19.76 -0.49 0.28
CA THR A 115 -20.62 -1.42 -0.45
C THR A 115 -20.31 -2.89 -0.13
N TYR A 116 -19.15 -3.18 0.47
CA TYR A 116 -18.71 -4.53 0.86
C TYR A 116 -18.91 -4.81 2.35
N SER A 117 -19.52 -3.89 3.12
CA SER A 117 -19.72 -4.04 4.57
C SER A 117 -20.72 -5.13 4.97
N ASP A 118 -21.49 -5.65 4.01
CA ASP A 118 -22.43 -6.76 4.21
C ASP A 118 -21.72 -8.15 4.25
N GLY A 119 -20.43 -8.22 3.97
CA GLY A 119 -19.65 -9.46 3.94
C GLY A 119 -19.92 -10.38 2.75
N ASN A 120 -20.77 -9.98 1.79
CA ASN A 120 -21.13 -10.79 0.63
C ASN A 120 -20.12 -10.61 -0.53
N TYR A 121 -18.86 -10.95 -0.29
CA TYR A 121 -17.78 -10.90 -1.27
C TYR A 121 -16.76 -12.02 -0.99
N GLU A 122 -16.00 -12.35 -2.02
CA GLU A 122 -14.83 -13.22 -1.94
C GLU A 122 -13.62 -12.49 -2.54
N VAL A 123 -12.45 -12.60 -1.92
CA VAL A 123 -11.20 -12.07 -2.48
C VAL A 123 -10.26 -13.23 -2.78
N VAL A 124 -9.97 -13.43 -4.05
CA VAL A 124 -9.08 -14.49 -4.54
C VAL A 124 -7.78 -13.88 -5.01
N PHE A 125 -6.65 -14.30 -4.42
CA PHE A 125 -5.32 -13.98 -4.92
C PHE A 125 -4.92 -15.03 -5.95
N ASP A 126 -4.72 -14.60 -7.18
CA ASP A 126 -4.57 -15.50 -8.32
C ASP A 126 -3.11 -15.59 -8.81
N LYS A 127 -2.37 -14.48 -8.84
CA LYS A 127 -1.06 -14.42 -9.47
C LYS A 127 -0.09 -13.51 -8.77
N VAL A 128 1.15 -13.99 -8.63
CA VAL A 128 2.29 -13.19 -8.15
C VAL A 128 3.42 -13.24 -9.15
N LEU A 129 3.95 -12.08 -9.50
CA LEU A 129 5.15 -11.92 -10.32
C LEU A 129 6.20 -11.17 -9.53
N VAL A 130 7.31 -11.82 -9.21
CA VAL A 130 8.45 -11.18 -8.52
C VAL A 130 9.62 -11.04 -9.48
N ARG A 131 10.21 -9.84 -9.51
CA ARG A 131 11.43 -9.52 -10.27
C ARG A 131 12.37 -8.67 -9.41
N GLY A 132 13.33 -9.31 -8.77
CA GLY A 132 14.24 -8.67 -7.81
C GLY A 132 13.44 -8.02 -6.68
N THR A 133 13.60 -6.73 -6.49
CA THR A 133 12.91 -5.93 -5.45
C THR A 133 11.56 -5.37 -5.92
N ARG A 134 10.97 -5.90 -6.98
CA ARG A 134 9.64 -5.51 -7.48
C ARG A 134 8.73 -6.71 -7.55
N ALA A 135 7.47 -6.50 -7.20
CA ALA A 135 6.43 -7.51 -7.34
C ALA A 135 5.13 -6.92 -7.90
N VAL A 136 4.34 -7.79 -8.53
CA VAL A 136 2.95 -7.52 -8.85
C VAL A 136 2.15 -8.66 -8.24
N VAL A 137 1.26 -8.33 -7.32
CA VAL A 137 0.31 -9.24 -6.69
C VAL A 137 -1.06 -8.97 -7.29
N SER A 138 -1.72 -9.98 -7.83
CA SER A 138 -3.05 -9.84 -8.43
C SER A 138 -4.11 -10.48 -7.56
N SER A 139 -5.28 -9.85 -7.47
CA SER A 139 -6.46 -10.39 -6.83
C SER A 139 -7.71 -10.11 -7.66
N ILE A 140 -8.75 -10.90 -7.42
CA ILE A 140 -10.09 -10.71 -7.96
C ILE A 140 -11.03 -10.59 -6.77
N VAL A 141 -11.80 -9.51 -6.72
CA VAL A 141 -12.89 -9.35 -5.76
C VAL A 141 -14.18 -9.77 -6.45
N ILE A 142 -14.83 -10.79 -5.90
CA ILE A 142 -16.06 -11.36 -6.42
C ILE A 142 -17.20 -10.92 -5.50
N GLN A 143 -18.16 -10.19 -6.03
CA GLN A 143 -19.39 -9.81 -5.31
C GLN A 143 -20.60 -10.09 -6.18
N LYS A 144 -21.45 -11.02 -5.76
CA LYS A 144 -22.59 -11.53 -6.54
C LYS A 144 -22.08 -12.11 -7.87
N GLU A 145 -22.47 -11.52 -9.02
CA GLU A 145 -22.03 -11.94 -10.37
C GLU A 145 -20.96 -11.00 -10.96
N GLN A 146 -20.42 -10.08 -10.16
CA GLN A 146 -19.41 -9.12 -10.61
C GLN A 146 -18.03 -9.53 -10.11
N GLU A 147 -17.06 -9.53 -11.01
CA GLU A 147 -15.65 -9.72 -10.73
C GLU A 147 -14.91 -8.42 -10.99
N ILE A 148 -14.14 -7.95 -10.01
CA ILE A 148 -13.30 -6.76 -10.12
C ILE A 148 -11.85 -7.19 -9.97
N SER A 149 -11.07 -7.03 -11.04
CA SER A 149 -9.66 -7.33 -11.01
C SER A 149 -8.85 -6.20 -10.37
N ALA A 150 -7.91 -6.56 -9.49
CA ALA A 150 -6.95 -5.64 -8.91
C ALA A 150 -5.54 -6.20 -8.96
N ALA A 151 -4.56 -5.36 -9.30
CA ALA A 151 -3.15 -5.72 -9.25
C ALA A 151 -2.37 -4.65 -8.48
N TYR A 152 -1.66 -5.10 -7.45
CA TYR A 152 -0.86 -4.26 -6.57
C TYR A 152 0.59 -4.28 -7.02
N LYS A 153 1.11 -3.14 -7.49
CA LYS A 153 2.53 -3.01 -7.80
C LYS A 153 3.30 -2.67 -6.53
N MET A 154 4.20 -3.54 -6.16
CA MET A 154 4.92 -3.48 -4.91
C MET A 154 6.44 -3.36 -5.13
N TYR A 155 7.12 -2.80 -4.15
CA TYR A 155 8.57 -2.81 -4.06
C TYR A 155 9.00 -3.25 -2.66
N GLN A 156 10.16 -3.88 -2.58
CA GLN A 156 10.76 -4.32 -1.34
C GLN A 156 11.61 -3.19 -0.73
N GLU A 157 11.47 -2.98 0.57
CA GLU A 157 12.31 -2.10 1.37
C GLU A 157 12.63 -2.80 2.69
N GLY A 158 13.91 -3.11 2.91
CA GLY A 158 14.30 -4.02 3.98
C GLY A 158 13.73 -5.41 3.72
N ASP A 159 13.07 -5.96 4.74
CA ASP A 159 12.45 -7.29 4.68
C ASP A 159 10.95 -7.25 4.34
N ASP A 160 10.39 -6.08 4.03
CA ASP A 160 8.95 -5.90 3.79
C ASP A 160 8.64 -5.34 2.40
N TRP A 161 7.35 -5.44 1.98
CA TRP A 161 6.85 -5.03 0.69
C TRP A 161 5.84 -3.90 0.82
N PHE A 162 5.99 -2.88 -0.02
CA PHE A 162 5.12 -1.70 -0.03
C PHE A 162 4.49 -1.45 -1.40
N VAL A 163 3.21 -1.11 -1.40
CA VAL A 163 2.47 -0.76 -2.62
C VAL A 163 2.81 0.66 -3.05
N TYR A 164 3.11 0.86 -4.34
CA TYR A 164 3.34 2.17 -4.95
C TYR A 164 2.41 2.48 -6.12
N ASP A 165 1.58 1.52 -6.56
CA ASP A 165 0.53 1.70 -7.56
C ASP A 165 -0.49 0.57 -7.45
N VAL A 166 -1.74 0.86 -7.76
CA VAL A 166 -2.81 -0.13 -7.90
C VAL A 166 -3.39 -0.03 -9.30
N VAL A 167 -3.60 -1.16 -9.92
CA VAL A 167 -4.27 -1.27 -11.22
C VAL A 167 -5.61 -1.94 -10.98
N VAL A 168 -6.72 -1.24 -11.24
CA VAL A 168 -8.08 -1.76 -11.11
C VAL A 168 -8.68 -1.84 -12.50
N GLU A 169 -9.21 -2.99 -12.88
CA GLU A 169 -9.77 -3.21 -14.22
C GLU A 169 -8.83 -2.75 -15.36
N GLY A 170 -7.53 -3.01 -15.20
CA GLY A 170 -6.50 -2.61 -16.16
C GLY A 170 -6.07 -1.14 -16.10
N VAL A 171 -6.70 -0.31 -15.28
CA VAL A 171 -6.40 1.11 -15.14
C VAL A 171 -5.52 1.38 -13.92
N SER A 172 -4.28 1.86 -14.15
CA SER A 172 -3.37 2.27 -13.07
C SER A 172 -3.81 3.57 -12.44
N LEU A 173 -4.04 3.58 -11.12
CA LEU A 173 -4.41 4.76 -10.35
C LEU A 173 -3.37 5.88 -10.51
N VAL A 174 -2.10 5.56 -10.25
CA VAL A 174 -1.02 6.54 -10.32
C VAL A 174 -0.86 7.10 -11.73
N SER A 175 -0.99 6.26 -12.78
CA SER A 175 -0.89 6.74 -14.16
C SER A 175 -2.07 7.62 -14.56
N ASN A 176 -3.27 7.31 -14.09
CA ASN A 176 -4.46 8.12 -14.31
C ASN A 176 -4.28 9.53 -13.72
N TYR A 177 -3.92 9.61 -12.43
CA TYR A 177 -3.66 10.90 -11.79
C TYR A 177 -2.46 11.64 -12.40
N ARG A 178 -1.42 10.92 -12.83
CA ARG A 178 -0.28 11.55 -13.54
C ARG A 178 -0.72 12.28 -14.79
N SER A 179 -1.62 11.70 -15.56
CA SER A 179 -2.14 12.34 -16.78
C SER A 179 -2.97 13.58 -16.44
N GLN A 180 -3.84 13.50 -15.45
CA GLN A 180 -4.68 14.64 -15.01
C GLN A 180 -3.81 15.75 -14.43
N PHE A 181 -2.92 15.45 -13.49
CA PHE A 181 -2.05 16.43 -12.84
C PHE A 181 -1.09 17.08 -13.84
N GLY A 182 -0.50 16.28 -14.75
CA GLY A 182 0.36 16.77 -15.80
C GLY A 182 -0.34 17.79 -16.72
N SER A 183 -1.59 17.51 -17.10
CA SER A 183 -2.41 18.42 -17.90
C SER A 183 -2.70 19.74 -17.17
N ILE A 184 -3.10 19.66 -15.88
CA ILE A 184 -3.38 20.87 -15.08
C ILE A 184 -2.11 21.70 -14.89
N ILE A 185 -0.99 21.06 -14.51
CA ILE A 185 0.27 21.76 -14.28
C ILE A 185 0.77 22.44 -15.55
N GLN A 186 0.66 21.75 -16.69
CA GLN A 186 1.09 22.30 -17.98
C GLN A 186 0.25 23.50 -18.39
N LYS A 187 -1.04 23.50 -18.14
CA LYS A 187 -1.96 24.54 -18.54
C LYS A 187 -2.02 25.71 -17.56
N ASP A 188 -2.13 25.39 -16.28
CA ASP A 188 -2.56 26.34 -15.25
C ASP A 188 -1.53 26.47 -14.10
N GLY A 189 -0.49 25.62 -14.07
CA GLY A 189 0.57 25.62 -13.06
C GLY A 189 0.26 24.74 -11.83
N TYR A 190 1.30 24.53 -11.01
CA TYR A 190 1.22 23.67 -9.81
C TYR A 190 0.28 24.23 -8.73
N ALA A 191 0.28 25.54 -8.51
CA ALA A 191 -0.59 26.17 -7.51
C ALA A 191 -2.08 25.92 -7.80
N GLU A 192 -2.45 25.90 -9.09
CA GLU A 192 -3.81 25.58 -9.50
C GLU A 192 -4.16 24.11 -9.24
N LEU A 193 -3.21 23.19 -9.45
CA LEU A 193 -3.42 21.79 -9.07
C LEU A 193 -3.72 21.66 -7.58
N VAL A 194 -2.92 22.27 -6.71
CA VAL A 194 -3.13 22.27 -5.26
C VAL A 194 -4.52 22.81 -4.91
N ARG A 195 -4.88 23.97 -5.44
CA ARG A 195 -6.20 24.58 -5.21
C ARG A 195 -7.36 23.67 -5.65
N ARG A 196 -7.23 22.95 -6.77
CA ARG A 196 -8.27 21.99 -7.23
C ARG A 196 -8.36 20.80 -6.31
N LEU A 197 -7.23 20.28 -5.81
CA LEU A 197 -7.19 19.19 -4.84
C LEU A 197 -7.88 19.58 -3.54
N GLU A 198 -7.53 20.74 -2.98
CA GLU A 198 -8.17 21.27 -1.76
C GLU A 198 -9.67 21.44 -1.94
N LYS A 199 -10.11 22.04 -3.06
CA LYS A 199 -11.52 22.18 -3.40
C LYS A 199 -12.21 20.83 -3.46
N LYS A 200 -11.63 19.85 -4.17
CA LYS A 200 -12.22 18.51 -4.34
C LYS A 200 -12.38 17.79 -3.01
N ILE A 201 -11.39 17.90 -2.10
CA ILE A 201 -11.42 17.30 -0.77
C ILE A 201 -12.46 17.98 0.13
N ALA A 202 -12.67 19.30 -0.03
CA ALA A 202 -13.65 20.06 0.72
C ALA A 202 -15.11 19.90 0.24
N GLU A 203 -15.33 19.35 -0.96
CA GLU A 203 -16.67 19.13 -1.51
C GLU A 203 -17.42 18.05 -0.72
N PRO A 204 -18.74 18.26 -0.43
CA PRO A 204 -19.58 17.21 0.15
C PRO A 204 -19.58 15.96 -0.73
N ARG A 205 -19.48 14.80 -0.09
CA ARG A 205 -19.44 13.52 -0.80
C ARG A 205 -20.83 13.09 -1.22
N ASN A 206 -21.05 13.06 -2.53
CA ASN A 206 -22.26 12.51 -3.16
C ASN A 206 -21.84 11.29 -4.00
N ALA A 207 -22.75 10.34 -4.18
CA ALA A 207 -22.49 9.14 -5.00
C ALA A 207 -22.00 9.45 -6.43
N GLU A 208 -22.35 10.62 -6.97
CA GLU A 208 -21.95 11.10 -8.29
C GLU A 208 -20.48 11.60 -8.34
N ASN A 209 -19.90 12.02 -7.21
CA ASN A 209 -18.56 12.61 -7.14
C ASN A 209 -17.42 11.60 -6.90
N LEU A 210 -17.72 10.30 -6.88
CA LEU A 210 -16.78 9.23 -6.54
C LEU A 210 -15.76 8.89 -7.64
N ASN A 211 -15.82 9.53 -8.81
CA ASN A 211 -14.98 9.15 -9.96
C ASN A 211 -13.55 9.71 -9.92
N GLY A 212 -13.15 10.44 -8.88
CA GLY A 212 -11.77 10.93 -8.72
C GLY A 212 -11.26 11.87 -9.81
N GLU A 213 -12.16 12.32 -10.73
CA GLU A 213 -11.79 13.27 -11.77
C GLU A 213 -11.73 14.69 -11.20
N LEU A 214 -10.63 15.38 -11.52
CA LEU A 214 -10.43 16.79 -11.21
C LEU A 214 -10.94 17.62 -12.38
N SER A 215 -12.16 18.08 -12.28
CA SER A 215 -12.76 19.01 -13.26
C SER A 215 -12.24 20.45 -13.08
#